data_f6ab2de32426b62f5aa6eafda5d6fd4e
#
_entry.id   f6ab2de32426b62f5aa6eafda5d6fd4e
#
_cell.length_a   1.000
_cell.length_b   1.000
_cell.length_c   1.000
_cell.angle_alpha   90.00
_cell.angle_beta   90.00
_cell.angle_gamma   90.00
#
_symmetry.space_group_name_H-M   'P 1'
#
loop_
_entity.id
_entity.type
_entity.pdbx_description
1 polymer ?
#
loop_
_entity_poly.entity_id
_entity_poly.type
_entity_poly.pdbx_seq_one_letter_code
_entity_poly.pdbx_strand_id
1 'polypeptide(L)'
;MKKILSFFMTFLVLAFIVQSCGRDGDSPAVPNDETKDRGHEMPNKIELIMTDLSTNQQHKKVGVLTPNGVVYDDETPFVWKAGGKYHFEIVYFVNDRRINSEFVSKEMAPIHQHFFEMFQGEYQTSENKRKEQAKAMDRVVTYEYQDTDPENKSLKDGASIRLRTWDTNNPTEIDPIGLKGVFSVKTDVETQDYKMLVRLAHFLRKNKLQDNGKVRKYNEIPTIVMVPDIAMTLPIRIEK
;
A
#
# COMPACT_ATOMS: atom_id res chain seq x y z
N MET A 1 -9.57 -30.72 67.18
CA MET A 1 -8.57 -31.23 66.23
C MET A 1 -9.15 -31.50 64.84
N LYS A 2 -10.31 -32.13 64.65
CA LYS A 2 -10.89 -32.40 63.30
C LYS A 2 -11.21 -31.15 62.47
N LYS A 3 -11.68 -30.06 63.06
CA LYS A 3 -12.05 -28.80 62.35
C LYS A 3 -10.79 -28.01 61.85
N ILE A 4 -9.70 -28.07 62.57
CA ILE A 4 -8.44 -27.39 62.18
C ILE A 4 -7.79 -28.11 61.00
N LEU A 5 -7.85 -29.45 60.97
CA LEU A 5 -7.31 -30.25 59.90
C LEU A 5 -8.08 -30.00 58.57
N SER A 6 -9.40 -29.85 58.64
CA SER A 6 -10.25 -29.51 57.47
C SER A 6 -9.92 -28.15 56.86
N PHE A 7 -9.63 -27.15 57.76
CA PHE A 7 -9.27 -25.80 57.30
C PHE A 7 -7.89 -25.77 56.60
N PHE A 8 -6.93 -26.51 57.14
CA PHE A 8 -5.61 -26.62 56.53
C PHE A 8 -5.65 -27.34 55.17
N MET A 9 -6.50 -28.34 55.03
CA MET A 9 -6.62 -29.10 53.78
C MET A 9 -7.31 -28.23 52.68
N THR A 10 -8.31 -27.42 53.07
CA THR A 10 -8.97 -26.47 52.15
C THR A 10 -8.00 -25.37 51.69
N PHE A 11 -7.17 -24.88 52.61
CA PHE A 11 -6.17 -23.85 52.28
C PHE A 11 -5.05 -24.40 51.36
N LEU A 12 -4.67 -25.67 51.57
CA LEU A 12 -3.66 -26.34 50.71
C LEU A 12 -4.19 -26.55 49.30
N VAL A 13 -5.49 -26.90 49.14
CA VAL A 13 -6.11 -27.07 47.82
C VAL A 13 -6.24 -25.73 47.10
N LEU A 14 -6.57 -24.66 47.83
CA LEU A 14 -6.61 -23.30 47.24
C LEU A 14 -5.24 -22.82 46.82
N ALA A 15 -4.18 -23.14 47.56
CA ALA A 15 -2.79 -22.78 47.20
C ALA A 15 -2.33 -23.50 45.91
N PHE A 16 -2.78 -24.74 45.66
CA PHE A 16 -2.48 -25.43 44.42
C PHE A 16 -3.20 -24.89 43.19
N ILE A 17 -4.40 -24.30 43.34
CA ILE A 17 -5.14 -23.71 42.23
C ILE A 17 -4.50 -22.36 41.83
N VAL A 18 -3.85 -21.63 42.73
CA VAL A 18 -3.20 -20.35 42.42
C VAL A 18 -1.84 -20.56 41.75
N GLN A 19 -1.17 -21.70 41.94
CA GLN A 19 0.12 -22.01 41.29
C GLN A 19 -0.02 -22.57 39.86
N SER A 20 -1.24 -22.86 39.39
CA SER A 20 -1.47 -23.35 38.02
C SER A 20 -1.57 -22.23 36.97
N CYS A 21 -1.48 -20.96 37.35
CA CYS A 21 -1.52 -19.81 36.42
C CYS A 21 -0.16 -19.14 36.21
N GLY A 22 0.94 -19.79 36.56
CA GLY A 22 2.28 -19.25 36.39
C GLY A 22 3.16 -20.19 35.56
N ARG A 23 2.73 -20.53 34.34
CA ARG A 23 3.65 -20.97 33.28
C ARG A 23 3.89 -19.79 32.37
N ASP A 24 4.83 -18.95 32.76
CA ASP A 24 5.53 -18.05 31.87
C ASP A 24 6.31 -18.93 30.86
N GLY A 25 5.70 -19.27 29.74
CA GLY A 25 6.42 -20.06 28.74
C GLY A 25 5.72 -20.17 27.40
N ASP A 26 4.41 -20.15 27.32
CA ASP A 26 3.68 -20.37 26.06
C ASP A 26 2.36 -19.58 25.98
N SER A 27 2.33 -18.37 26.51
CA SER A 27 1.31 -17.44 25.98
C SER A 27 1.72 -17.15 24.55
N PRO A 28 0.90 -17.50 23.54
CA PRO A 28 1.18 -17.06 22.18
C PRO A 28 1.39 -15.56 22.25
N ALA A 29 2.51 -15.09 21.69
CA ALA A 29 2.81 -13.67 21.62
C ALA A 29 1.54 -12.98 21.12
N VAL A 30 1.02 -12.02 21.90
CA VAL A 30 -0.12 -11.23 21.45
C VAL A 30 0.29 -10.68 20.10
N PRO A 31 -0.44 -10.98 19.02
CA PRO A 31 -0.09 -10.47 17.70
C PRO A 31 0.07 -8.96 17.84
N ASN A 32 1.18 -8.38 17.40
CA ASN A 32 1.30 -6.94 17.29
C ASN A 32 0.03 -6.44 16.61
N ASP A 33 -0.58 -5.42 17.18
CA ASP A 33 -1.78 -4.82 16.57
C ASP A 33 -1.33 -4.12 15.28
N GLU A 34 -1.30 -4.90 14.19
CA GLU A 34 -0.88 -4.45 12.86
C GLU A 34 -1.73 -3.29 12.34
N THR A 35 -2.83 -2.98 13.02
CA THR A 35 -3.64 -1.79 12.70
C THR A 35 -3.08 -0.51 13.35
N LYS A 36 -2.22 -0.63 14.35
CA LYS A 36 -1.63 0.49 15.09
C LYS A 36 -0.15 0.66 14.82
N ASP A 37 0.60 -0.45 14.83
CA ASP A 37 2.03 -0.46 14.48
C ASP A 37 2.17 -0.78 13.00
N ARG A 38 2.38 0.25 12.21
CA ARG A 38 2.51 0.13 10.75
C ARG A 38 3.95 -0.10 10.30
N GLY A 39 4.90 -0.12 11.22
CA GLY A 39 6.32 -0.39 10.94
C GLY A 39 7.04 0.71 10.16
N HIS A 40 6.37 1.82 9.90
CA HIS A 40 6.91 3.01 9.24
C HIS A 40 6.35 4.28 9.85
N GLU A 41 7.06 5.39 9.70
CA GLU A 41 6.54 6.68 10.10
C GLU A 41 5.41 7.13 9.15
N MET A 42 4.41 7.84 9.72
CA MET A 42 3.34 8.41 8.91
C MET A 42 3.86 9.66 8.20
N PRO A 43 3.82 9.70 6.86
CA PRO A 43 4.26 10.88 6.12
C PRO A 43 3.33 12.06 6.39
N ASN A 44 3.91 13.26 6.39
CA ASN A 44 3.16 14.52 6.43
C ASN A 44 3.21 15.28 5.10
N LYS A 45 4.11 14.88 4.19
CA LYS A 45 4.26 15.46 2.85
C LYS A 45 4.46 14.36 1.81
N ILE A 46 3.91 14.58 0.62
CA ILE A 46 4.02 13.68 -0.54
C ILE A 46 4.47 14.49 -1.74
N GLU A 47 5.37 13.94 -2.54
CA GLU A 47 5.64 14.42 -3.89
C GLU A 47 5.18 13.35 -4.89
N LEU A 48 4.42 13.79 -5.89
CA LEU A 48 3.95 12.97 -7.01
C LEU A 48 4.64 13.47 -8.27
N ILE A 49 5.40 12.61 -8.91
CA ILE A 49 6.22 12.97 -10.06
C ILE A 49 5.74 12.15 -11.25
N MET A 50 5.28 12.85 -12.29
CA MET A 50 4.83 12.26 -13.54
C MET A 50 5.80 12.67 -14.64
N THR A 51 6.40 11.68 -15.34
CA THR A 51 7.30 11.92 -16.45
C THR A 51 6.73 11.31 -17.73
N ASP A 52 6.46 12.14 -18.73
CA ASP A 52 6.13 11.67 -20.08
C ASP A 52 7.36 10.99 -20.70
N LEU A 53 7.24 9.69 -21.01
CA LEU A 53 8.36 8.90 -21.52
C LEU A 53 8.74 9.23 -22.97
N SER A 54 7.88 9.92 -23.72
CA SER A 54 8.16 10.35 -25.08
C SER A 54 8.97 11.65 -25.16
N THR A 55 8.70 12.57 -24.23
CA THR A 55 9.30 13.91 -24.21
C THR A 55 10.32 14.09 -23.08
N ASN A 56 10.33 13.21 -22.09
CA ASN A 56 11.00 13.36 -20.78
C ASN A 56 10.55 14.60 -19.99
N GLN A 57 9.42 15.20 -20.36
CA GLN A 57 8.83 16.29 -19.59
C GLN A 57 8.30 15.76 -18.28
N GLN A 58 8.61 16.47 -17.19
CA GLN A 58 8.23 16.10 -15.84
C GLN A 58 7.23 17.10 -15.26
N HIS A 59 6.18 16.60 -14.65
CA HIS A 59 5.22 17.35 -13.87
C HIS A 59 5.25 16.85 -12.43
N LYS A 60 5.33 17.77 -11.48
CA LYS A 60 5.39 17.44 -10.06
C LYS A 60 4.27 18.15 -9.32
N LYS A 61 3.65 17.42 -8.37
CA LYS A 61 2.72 17.96 -7.38
C LYS A 61 3.24 17.66 -6.00
N VAL A 62 3.11 18.65 -5.11
CA VAL A 62 3.41 18.47 -3.69
C VAL A 62 2.10 18.46 -2.92
N GLY A 63 1.91 17.47 -2.08
CA GLY A 63 0.74 17.34 -1.23
C GLY A 63 1.12 17.31 0.24
N VAL A 64 0.30 17.94 1.07
CA VAL A 64 0.38 17.88 2.53
C VAL A 64 -0.72 16.96 3.03
N LEU A 65 -0.36 15.98 3.86
CA LEU A 65 -1.33 15.10 4.49
C LEU A 65 -2.01 15.82 5.64
N THR A 66 -3.34 15.82 5.60
CA THR A 66 -4.20 16.37 6.64
C THR A 66 -5.15 15.30 7.15
N PRO A 67 -5.83 15.48 8.29
CA PRO A 67 -6.87 14.55 8.75
C PRO A 67 -8.01 14.31 7.73
N ASN A 68 -8.21 15.26 6.80
CA ASN A 68 -9.26 15.20 5.78
C ASN A 68 -8.76 14.68 4.40
N GLY A 69 -7.51 14.22 4.32
CA GLY A 69 -6.87 13.77 3.09
C GLY A 69 -5.69 14.62 2.67
N VAL A 70 -5.29 14.53 1.41
CA VAL A 70 -4.13 15.26 0.87
C VAL A 70 -4.60 16.56 0.21
N VAL A 71 -3.95 17.66 0.58
CA VAL A 71 -4.12 18.98 -0.04
C VAL A 71 -2.90 19.25 -0.90
N TYR A 72 -3.11 19.50 -2.20
CA TYR A 72 -2.03 19.74 -3.16
C TYR A 72 -1.73 21.24 -3.32
N ASP A 73 -0.49 21.54 -3.65
CA ASP A 73 -0.03 22.89 -4.02
C ASP A 73 -0.58 23.35 -5.39
N ASP A 74 -0.94 22.38 -6.24
CA ASP A 74 -1.50 22.58 -7.56
C ASP A 74 -2.62 21.57 -7.83
N GLU A 75 -3.84 22.06 -8.07
CA GLU A 75 -5.03 21.24 -8.35
C GLU A 75 -5.24 21.00 -9.85
N THR A 76 -4.38 21.52 -10.75
CA THR A 76 -4.50 21.24 -12.18
C THR A 76 -4.37 19.75 -12.46
N PRO A 77 -5.09 19.18 -13.45
CA PRO A 77 -4.95 17.75 -13.74
C PRO A 77 -3.56 17.41 -14.31
N PHE A 78 -3.08 16.21 -14.03
CA PHE A 78 -2.06 15.60 -14.87
C PHE A 78 -2.67 15.34 -16.25
N VAL A 79 -2.04 15.84 -17.30
CA VAL A 79 -2.52 15.69 -18.67
C VAL A 79 -1.82 14.50 -19.33
N TRP A 80 -2.59 13.53 -19.78
CA TRP A 80 -2.13 12.33 -20.47
C TRP A 80 -2.70 12.29 -21.89
N LYS A 81 -1.86 11.96 -22.85
CA LYS A 81 -2.27 11.80 -24.26
C LYS A 81 -2.67 10.36 -24.55
N ALA A 82 -3.64 10.15 -25.41
CA ALA A 82 -3.99 8.84 -25.95
C ALA A 82 -2.74 8.16 -26.54
N GLY A 83 -2.49 6.90 -26.21
CA GLY A 83 -1.30 6.15 -26.58
C GLY A 83 -0.02 6.53 -25.81
N GLY A 84 -0.06 7.52 -24.94
CA GLY A 84 1.07 7.98 -24.15
C GLY A 84 1.49 6.99 -23.04
N LYS A 85 2.74 7.09 -22.62
CA LYS A 85 3.29 6.35 -21.48
C LYS A 85 3.91 7.31 -20.47
N TYR A 86 3.58 7.14 -19.22
CA TYR A 86 3.94 8.04 -18.14
C TYR A 86 4.56 7.28 -16.99
N HIS A 87 5.83 7.57 -16.69
CA HIS A 87 6.44 7.09 -15.46
C HIS A 87 5.87 7.89 -14.29
N PHE A 88 5.42 7.19 -13.27
CA PHE A 88 4.85 7.76 -12.05
C PHE A 88 5.70 7.36 -10.86
N GLU A 89 6.04 8.34 -10.03
CA GLU A 89 6.77 8.13 -8.78
C GLU A 89 6.06 8.82 -7.62
N ILE A 90 5.97 8.13 -6.50
CA ILE A 90 5.44 8.61 -5.22
C ILE A 90 6.61 8.72 -4.25
N VAL A 91 6.82 9.91 -3.68
CA VAL A 91 7.85 10.14 -2.67
C VAL A 91 7.19 10.64 -1.39
N TYR A 92 7.41 9.91 -0.32
CA TYR A 92 6.91 10.23 1.02
C TYR A 92 7.96 10.90 1.87
N PHE A 93 7.53 11.89 2.67
CA PHE A 93 8.39 12.60 3.59
C PHE A 93 7.76 12.73 4.98
N VAL A 94 8.61 12.66 5.99
CA VAL A 94 8.32 13.17 7.34
C VAL A 94 9.17 14.44 7.49
N ASN A 95 8.50 15.57 7.55
CA ASN A 95 9.11 16.88 7.36
C ASN A 95 9.87 16.94 6.01
N ASP A 96 11.18 17.08 5.99
CA ASP A 96 11.96 17.05 4.76
C ASP A 96 12.78 15.76 4.57
N ARG A 97 12.62 14.79 5.45
CA ARG A 97 13.30 13.49 5.36
C ARG A 97 12.47 12.52 4.51
N ARG A 98 13.03 12.06 3.38
CA ARG A 98 12.45 11.01 2.56
C ARG A 98 12.35 9.70 3.35
N ILE A 99 11.19 9.03 3.31
CA ILE A 99 10.93 7.81 4.06
C ILE A 99 10.55 6.60 3.18
N ASN A 100 10.64 6.70 1.86
CA ASN A 100 10.29 5.59 0.96
C ASN A 100 11.01 4.29 1.29
N SER A 101 12.25 4.35 1.79
CA SER A 101 13.02 3.19 2.21
C SER A 101 12.36 2.36 3.32
N GLU A 102 11.49 2.97 4.11
CA GLU A 102 10.76 2.27 5.18
C GLU A 102 9.75 1.29 4.58
N PHE A 103 9.06 1.65 3.49
CA PHE A 103 8.05 0.81 2.82
C PHE A 103 8.65 -0.36 2.04
N VAL A 104 9.91 -0.25 1.65
CA VAL A 104 10.62 -1.28 0.88
C VAL A 104 11.57 -2.11 1.73
N SER A 105 11.59 -1.93 3.05
CA SER A 105 12.38 -2.76 3.95
C SER A 105 11.94 -4.23 3.90
N LYS A 106 12.78 -5.14 4.39
CA LYS A 106 12.49 -6.57 4.38
C LYS A 106 11.20 -6.92 5.15
N GLU A 107 10.92 -6.18 6.19
CA GLU A 107 9.76 -6.35 7.06
C GLU A 107 8.50 -5.75 6.43
N MET A 108 8.62 -4.61 5.72
CA MET A 108 7.49 -3.83 5.23
C MET A 108 7.11 -4.15 3.78
N ALA A 109 8.06 -4.53 2.94
CA ALA A 109 7.78 -4.88 1.54
C ALA A 109 6.70 -5.99 1.39
N PRO A 110 6.66 -7.04 2.26
CA PRO A 110 5.63 -8.08 2.17
C PRO A 110 4.21 -7.62 2.51
N ILE A 111 4.05 -6.42 3.10
CA ILE A 111 2.77 -5.94 3.61
C ILE A 111 2.32 -4.62 3.00
N HIS A 112 3.10 -4.01 2.12
CA HIS A 112 2.73 -2.74 1.47
C HIS A 112 2.58 -2.88 -0.04
N GLN A 113 1.52 -2.30 -0.58
CA GLN A 113 1.29 -2.17 -2.02
C GLN A 113 0.38 -0.98 -2.31
N HIS A 114 0.75 -0.15 -3.29
CA HIS A 114 -0.15 0.85 -3.80
C HIS A 114 -1.13 0.24 -4.80
N PHE A 115 -2.37 0.72 -4.73
CA PHE A 115 -3.42 0.42 -5.68
C PHE A 115 -3.91 1.70 -6.33
N PHE A 116 -4.36 1.57 -7.57
CA PHE A 116 -4.82 2.67 -8.40
C PHE A 116 -6.20 2.37 -8.93
N GLU A 117 -7.14 3.27 -8.70
CA GLU A 117 -8.51 3.19 -9.25
C GLU A 117 -8.82 4.50 -9.96
N MET A 118 -9.26 4.42 -11.21
CA MET A 118 -9.64 5.58 -12.00
C MET A 118 -11.15 5.62 -12.22
N PHE A 119 -11.78 6.77 -11.99
CA PHE A 119 -13.24 6.92 -12.04
C PHE A 119 -13.66 8.31 -12.49
N GLN A 120 -14.92 8.44 -12.88
CA GLN A 120 -15.61 9.68 -13.17
C GLN A 120 -16.68 9.94 -12.09
N GLY A 121 -16.95 11.22 -11.83
CA GLY A 121 -17.98 11.60 -10.85
C GLY A 121 -17.59 11.24 -9.41
N GLU A 122 -18.48 10.52 -8.70
CA GLU A 122 -18.28 10.12 -7.32
C GLU A 122 -17.70 8.72 -7.22
N TYR A 123 -16.80 8.54 -6.24
CA TYR A 123 -16.19 7.24 -5.96
C TYR A 123 -17.24 6.26 -5.43
N GLN A 124 -17.26 5.06 -5.99
CA GLN A 124 -18.19 4.01 -5.61
C GLN A 124 -17.56 3.04 -4.60
N THR A 125 -18.22 2.85 -3.46
CA THR A 125 -17.68 2.03 -2.35
C THR A 125 -18.12 0.58 -2.38
N SER A 126 -19.24 0.25 -3.04
CA SER A 126 -19.72 -1.14 -3.08
C SER A 126 -18.81 -2.04 -3.93
N GLU A 127 -18.57 -3.27 -3.49
CA GLU A 127 -17.63 -4.20 -4.11
C GLU A 127 -17.91 -4.42 -5.62
N ASN A 128 -19.18 -4.62 -5.99
CA ASN A 128 -19.55 -4.83 -7.39
C ASN A 128 -19.24 -3.62 -8.27
N LYS A 129 -19.59 -2.42 -7.79
CA LYS A 129 -19.32 -1.18 -8.53
C LYS A 129 -17.82 -0.89 -8.61
N ARG A 130 -17.04 -1.22 -7.58
CA ARG A 130 -15.57 -1.11 -7.63
C ARG A 130 -14.96 -2.06 -8.66
N LYS A 131 -15.46 -3.31 -8.76
CA LYS A 131 -15.04 -4.24 -9.82
C LYS A 131 -15.36 -3.71 -11.22
N GLU A 132 -16.50 -3.02 -11.39
CA GLU A 132 -16.86 -2.37 -12.65
C GLU A 132 -15.94 -1.17 -12.96
N GLN A 133 -15.61 -0.35 -11.96
CA GLN A 133 -14.66 0.75 -12.10
C GLN A 133 -13.26 0.24 -12.48
N ALA A 134 -12.78 -0.85 -11.86
CA ALA A 134 -11.50 -1.46 -12.20
C ALA A 134 -11.48 -1.92 -13.68
N LYS A 135 -12.55 -2.56 -14.16
CA LYS A 135 -12.69 -2.93 -15.57
C LYS A 135 -12.79 -1.72 -16.49
N ALA A 136 -13.45 -0.64 -16.06
CA ALA A 136 -13.53 0.60 -16.81
C ALA A 136 -12.15 1.25 -16.93
N MET A 137 -11.37 1.25 -15.84
CA MET A 137 -9.99 1.74 -15.85
C MET A 137 -9.13 0.98 -16.87
N ASP A 138 -9.20 -0.36 -16.90
CA ASP A 138 -8.42 -1.20 -17.83
C ASP A 138 -8.71 -0.91 -19.31
N ARG A 139 -9.87 -0.32 -19.63
CA ARG A 139 -10.19 0.13 -21.00
C ARG A 139 -9.56 1.46 -21.37
N VAL A 140 -9.13 2.22 -20.37
CA VAL A 140 -8.57 3.57 -20.55
C VAL A 140 -7.07 3.54 -20.37
N VAL A 141 -6.59 2.88 -19.32
CA VAL A 141 -5.18 2.88 -18.90
C VAL A 141 -4.82 1.55 -18.24
N THR A 142 -3.56 1.15 -18.41
CA THR A 142 -2.95 0.06 -17.66
C THR A 142 -1.77 0.58 -16.85
N TYR A 143 -1.43 -0.11 -15.76
CA TYR A 143 -0.28 0.22 -14.92
C TYR A 143 0.63 -0.98 -14.75
N GLU A 144 1.93 -0.74 -14.80
CA GLU A 144 2.99 -1.70 -14.56
C GLU A 144 3.86 -1.23 -13.41
N TYR A 145 4.00 -2.05 -12.37
CA TYR A 145 4.91 -1.75 -11.26
C TYR A 145 6.35 -1.81 -11.72
N GLN A 146 7.12 -0.77 -11.42
CA GLN A 146 8.55 -0.67 -11.74
C GLN A 146 9.34 -0.12 -10.56
N ASP A 147 9.01 -0.59 -9.37
CA ASP A 147 9.78 -0.28 -8.17
C ASP A 147 11.25 -0.69 -8.35
N THR A 148 12.17 0.09 -7.82
CA THR A 148 13.61 -0.07 -8.03
C THR A 148 14.36 -0.46 -6.77
N ASP A 149 15.51 -1.10 -6.96
CA ASP A 149 16.50 -1.37 -5.92
C ASP A 149 17.90 -0.88 -6.40
N PRO A 150 18.51 0.09 -5.68
CA PRO A 150 17.99 0.81 -4.53
C PRO A 150 16.80 1.73 -4.87
N GLU A 151 15.91 1.87 -3.91
CA GLU A 151 14.63 2.58 -4.06
C GLU A 151 14.79 4.05 -4.48
N ASN A 152 15.83 4.73 -4.00
CA ASN A 152 16.08 6.15 -4.25
C ASN A 152 16.78 6.46 -5.58
N LYS A 153 16.98 5.48 -6.44
CA LYS A 153 17.56 5.64 -7.78
C LYS A 153 16.57 5.24 -8.87
N SER A 154 16.76 5.79 -10.07
CA SER A 154 16.06 5.35 -11.26
C SER A 154 16.82 4.22 -11.98
N LEU A 155 16.16 3.53 -12.93
CA LEU A 155 16.81 2.56 -13.78
C LEU A 155 17.95 3.19 -14.61
N LYS A 156 17.79 4.47 -15.01
CA LYS A 156 18.82 5.22 -15.72
C LYS A 156 20.04 5.53 -14.84
N ASP A 157 19.86 5.58 -13.54
CA ASP A 157 20.90 5.87 -12.54
C ASP A 157 21.51 4.59 -11.94
N GLY A 158 21.32 3.46 -12.61
CA GLY A 158 21.94 2.18 -12.27
C GLY A 158 21.21 1.35 -11.21
N ALA A 159 19.94 1.67 -10.90
CA ALA A 159 19.10 0.76 -10.14
C ALA A 159 18.62 -0.41 -11.02
N SER A 160 18.20 -1.50 -10.40
CA SER A 160 17.49 -2.61 -11.06
C SER A 160 16.01 -2.61 -10.65
N ILE A 161 15.20 -3.34 -11.40
CA ILE A 161 13.82 -3.63 -10.99
C ILE A 161 13.86 -4.42 -9.67
N ARG A 162 13.07 -3.99 -8.71
CA ARG A 162 12.97 -4.63 -7.40
C ARG A 162 12.28 -5.98 -7.50
N LEU A 163 12.90 -7.00 -6.90
CA LEU A 163 12.37 -8.36 -6.88
C LEU A 163 11.83 -8.74 -5.50
N ARG A 164 10.89 -9.69 -5.47
CA ARG A 164 10.26 -10.26 -4.27
C ARG A 164 11.20 -11.23 -3.54
N THR A 165 12.39 -10.79 -3.16
CA THR A 165 13.37 -11.62 -2.43
C THR A 165 12.86 -12.12 -1.06
N TRP A 166 11.79 -11.50 -0.53
CA TRP A 166 11.09 -11.93 0.67
C TRP A 166 10.13 -13.13 0.42
N ASP A 167 9.78 -13.42 -0.84
CA ASP A 167 8.96 -14.57 -1.24
C ASP A 167 9.87 -15.71 -1.68
N THR A 168 10.06 -16.68 -0.80
CA THR A 168 10.94 -17.84 -1.05
C THR A 168 10.44 -18.76 -2.17
N ASN A 169 9.15 -18.70 -2.51
CA ASN A 169 8.58 -19.50 -3.59
C ASN A 169 8.80 -18.84 -4.97
N ASN A 170 8.88 -17.50 -5.01
CA ASN A 170 9.00 -16.72 -6.25
C ASN A 170 10.00 -15.55 -6.09
N PRO A 171 11.27 -15.82 -5.74
CA PRO A 171 12.24 -14.78 -5.38
C PRO A 171 12.70 -13.92 -6.56
N THR A 172 12.37 -14.30 -7.79
CA THR A 172 12.77 -13.59 -9.02
C THR A 172 11.65 -12.76 -9.65
N GLU A 173 10.44 -12.80 -9.09
CA GLU A 173 9.35 -11.98 -9.58
C GLU A 173 9.42 -10.55 -9.03
N ILE A 174 8.80 -9.61 -9.74
CA ILE A 174 8.73 -8.20 -9.36
C ILE A 174 8.03 -8.04 -8.00
N ASP A 175 8.57 -7.15 -7.16
CA ASP A 175 7.94 -6.75 -5.90
C ASP A 175 7.06 -5.51 -6.13
N PRO A 176 5.72 -5.65 -6.14
CA PRO A 176 4.82 -4.54 -6.44
C PRO A 176 4.55 -3.68 -5.20
N ILE A 177 5.44 -2.76 -4.88
CA ILE A 177 5.19 -1.73 -3.84
C ILE A 177 4.36 -0.58 -4.42
N GLY A 178 4.66 -0.16 -5.67
CA GLY A 178 3.96 0.90 -6.38
C GLY A 178 4.41 2.31 -6.02
N LEU A 179 5.61 2.46 -5.48
CA LEU A 179 6.27 3.75 -5.35
C LEU A 179 6.70 4.27 -6.72
N LYS A 180 6.96 3.34 -7.67
CA LYS A 180 7.31 3.63 -9.06
C LYS A 180 6.60 2.69 -10.01
N GLY A 181 6.21 3.22 -11.17
CA GLY A 181 5.64 2.41 -12.24
C GLY A 181 5.30 3.21 -13.48
N VAL A 182 4.72 2.55 -14.46
CA VAL A 182 4.38 3.16 -15.75
C VAL A 182 2.89 3.01 -16.03
N PHE A 183 2.21 4.13 -16.21
CA PHE A 183 0.89 4.17 -16.81
C PHE A 183 1.00 4.18 -18.33
N SER A 184 0.22 3.33 -18.99
CA SER A 184 0.09 3.29 -20.45
C SER A 184 -1.36 3.59 -20.83
N VAL A 185 -1.59 4.71 -21.47
CA VAL A 185 -2.92 5.14 -21.94
C VAL A 185 -3.25 4.42 -23.25
N LYS A 186 -4.48 3.93 -23.39
CA LYS A 186 -4.96 3.31 -24.64
C LYS A 186 -5.03 4.33 -25.76
N THR A 187 -4.93 3.88 -27.01
CA THR A 187 -4.94 4.74 -28.19
C THR A 187 -6.35 5.16 -28.63
N ASP A 188 -7.36 4.36 -28.26
CA ASP A 188 -8.75 4.49 -28.65
C ASP A 188 -9.63 5.15 -27.59
N VAL A 189 -9.03 6.03 -26.77
CA VAL A 189 -9.72 6.78 -25.72
C VAL A 189 -10.09 8.18 -26.19
N GLU A 190 -11.19 8.70 -25.65
CA GLU A 190 -11.65 10.06 -25.94
C GLU A 190 -11.11 11.04 -24.89
N THR A 191 -11.10 12.34 -25.25
CA THR A 191 -10.76 13.41 -24.31
C THR A 191 -11.74 13.42 -23.15
N GLN A 192 -11.23 13.25 -21.94
CA GLN A 192 -12.07 13.07 -20.76
C GLN A 192 -11.31 13.38 -19.47
N ASP A 193 -12.03 13.96 -18.49
CA ASP A 193 -11.54 14.16 -17.14
C ASP A 193 -11.87 12.95 -16.25
N TYR A 194 -10.89 12.55 -15.44
CA TYR A 194 -10.98 11.47 -14.48
C TYR A 194 -10.44 11.90 -13.12
N LYS A 195 -10.78 11.15 -12.12
CA LYS A 195 -10.12 11.15 -10.81
C LYS A 195 -9.41 9.83 -10.63
N MET A 196 -8.18 9.86 -10.16
CA MET A 196 -7.43 8.66 -9.78
C MET A 196 -7.31 8.60 -8.26
N LEU A 197 -7.89 7.57 -7.66
CA LEU A 197 -7.67 7.23 -6.26
C LEU A 197 -6.42 6.35 -6.16
N VAL A 198 -5.44 6.82 -5.41
CA VAL A 198 -4.24 6.08 -5.06
C VAL A 198 -4.33 5.68 -3.60
N ARG A 199 -4.16 4.40 -3.30
CA ARG A 199 -4.17 3.88 -1.93
C ARG A 199 -2.92 3.09 -1.65
N LEU A 200 -2.22 3.45 -0.59
CA LEU A 200 -1.26 2.57 0.03
C LEU A 200 -2.01 1.62 0.97
N ALA A 201 -1.98 0.34 0.65
CA ALA A 201 -2.53 -0.69 1.49
C ALA A 201 -1.46 -1.23 2.43
N HIS A 202 -1.81 -1.35 3.71
CA HIS A 202 -1.10 -2.13 4.70
C HIS A 202 -1.84 -3.44 4.88
N PHE A 203 -1.26 -4.55 4.43
CA PHE A 203 -1.86 -5.88 4.52
C PHE A 203 -1.64 -6.47 5.91
N LEU A 204 -2.71 -6.93 6.52
CA LEU A 204 -2.63 -7.66 7.77
C LEU A 204 -1.99 -9.04 7.56
N ARG A 205 -1.08 -9.46 8.46
CA ARG A 205 -0.46 -10.79 8.46
C ARG A 205 0.27 -11.15 7.16
N LYS A 206 0.96 -10.19 6.56
CA LYS A 206 1.71 -10.39 5.29
C LYS A 206 0.82 -10.89 4.14
N ASN A 207 -0.41 -10.44 4.06
CA ASN A 207 -1.42 -10.93 3.12
C ASN A 207 -1.40 -10.18 1.77
N LYS A 208 -0.22 -9.68 1.36
CA LYS A 208 0.00 -9.04 0.07
C LYS A 208 -0.27 -10.00 -1.10
N LEU A 209 0.04 -11.27 -0.92
CA LEU A 209 -0.27 -12.30 -1.92
C LEU A 209 -1.72 -12.76 -1.80
N GLN A 210 -2.30 -13.16 -2.91
CA GLN A 210 -3.56 -13.90 -2.96
C GLN A 210 -3.35 -15.35 -2.49
N ASP A 211 -4.41 -16.08 -2.21
CA ASP A 211 -4.36 -17.49 -1.77
C ASP A 211 -3.65 -18.42 -2.77
N ASN A 212 -3.62 -18.02 -4.06
CA ASN A 212 -2.92 -18.73 -5.13
C ASN A 212 -1.42 -18.37 -5.23
N GLY A 213 -0.88 -17.59 -4.30
CA GLY A 213 0.51 -17.12 -4.26
C GLY A 213 0.85 -16.00 -5.25
N LYS A 214 -0.13 -15.47 -5.99
CA LYS A 214 0.09 -14.37 -6.94
C LYS A 214 -0.09 -13.02 -6.26
N VAL A 215 0.64 -12.03 -6.73
CA VAL A 215 0.44 -10.63 -6.34
C VAL A 215 -0.90 -10.12 -6.87
N ARG A 216 -1.48 -9.15 -6.16
CA ARG A 216 -2.72 -8.51 -6.58
C ARG A 216 -2.45 -7.54 -7.73
N LYS A 217 -3.41 -7.44 -8.64
CA LYS A 217 -3.36 -6.48 -9.72
C LYS A 217 -3.48 -5.05 -9.16
N TYR A 218 -2.92 -4.08 -9.85
CA TYR A 218 -2.85 -2.68 -9.42
C TYR A 218 -4.22 -2.02 -9.14
N ASN A 219 -5.30 -2.52 -9.72
CA ASN A 219 -6.66 -2.02 -9.57
C ASN A 219 -7.61 -3.02 -8.84
N GLU A 220 -7.07 -4.08 -8.23
CA GLU A 220 -7.83 -5.06 -7.47
C GLU A 220 -7.62 -4.85 -5.96
N ILE A 221 -8.14 -3.74 -5.43
CA ILE A 221 -8.02 -3.41 -4.01
C ILE A 221 -8.81 -4.41 -3.17
N PRO A 222 -8.18 -5.14 -2.24
CA PRO A 222 -8.88 -6.02 -1.33
C PRO A 222 -9.69 -5.22 -0.31
N THR A 223 -10.85 -5.75 0.09
CA THR A 223 -11.77 -5.08 1.02
C THR A 223 -11.64 -5.54 2.47
N ILE A 224 -10.99 -6.67 2.72
CA ILE A 224 -11.08 -7.38 4.02
C ILE A 224 -9.72 -7.56 4.70
N VAL A 225 -8.63 -7.59 3.95
CA VAL A 225 -7.31 -8.03 4.44
C VAL A 225 -6.30 -6.91 4.56
N MET A 226 -6.74 -5.67 4.51
CA MET A 226 -5.85 -4.51 4.56
C MET A 226 -6.46 -3.32 5.31
N VAL A 227 -5.60 -2.49 5.86
CA VAL A 227 -5.93 -1.15 6.35
C VAL A 227 -5.31 -0.14 5.38
N PRO A 228 -6.04 0.87 4.92
CA PRO A 228 -5.42 1.93 4.12
C PRO A 228 -4.53 2.80 5.03
N ASP A 229 -3.25 2.87 4.71
CA ASP A 229 -2.34 3.80 5.38
C ASP A 229 -2.52 5.21 4.86
N ILE A 230 -2.59 5.33 3.53
CA ILE A 230 -2.71 6.61 2.83
C ILE A 230 -3.71 6.43 1.70
N ALA A 231 -4.59 7.41 1.54
CA ALA A 231 -5.47 7.52 0.39
C ALA A 231 -5.42 8.94 -0.15
N MET A 232 -5.24 9.08 -1.46
CA MET A 232 -5.20 10.37 -2.13
C MET A 232 -5.92 10.30 -3.46
N THR A 233 -6.51 11.42 -3.86
CA THR A 233 -7.20 11.54 -5.15
C THR A 233 -6.51 12.57 -6.02
N LEU A 234 -6.24 12.22 -7.26
CA LEU A 234 -5.55 13.05 -8.26
C LEU A 234 -6.49 13.37 -9.41
N PRO A 235 -6.57 14.62 -9.88
CA PRO A 235 -7.20 14.94 -11.12
C PRO A 235 -6.33 14.49 -12.30
N ILE A 236 -6.94 13.79 -13.25
CA ILE A 236 -6.31 13.30 -14.49
C ILE A 236 -7.16 13.77 -15.67
N ARG A 237 -6.52 14.35 -16.69
CA ARG A 237 -7.14 14.66 -17.96
C ARG A 237 -6.51 13.82 -19.06
N ILE A 238 -7.33 13.07 -19.78
CA ILE A 238 -6.89 12.40 -21.00
C ILE A 238 -7.21 13.30 -22.19
N GLU A 239 -6.27 13.43 -23.11
CA GLU A 239 -6.42 14.14 -24.38
C GLU A 239 -6.15 13.17 -25.54
N LYS A 240 -7.03 13.24 -26.53
CA LYS A 240 -6.89 12.46 -27.78
C LYS A 240 -5.81 13.00 -28.67
#